data_eeff9e6d9f515dc3562c482c79a89044
#
_entry.id   eeff9e6d9f515dc3562c482c79a89044
#
_cell.length_a   1.000
_cell.length_b   1.000
_cell.length_c   1.000
_cell.angle_alpha   90.00
_cell.angle_beta   90.00
_cell.angle_gamma   90.00
#
_symmetry.space_group_name_H-M   'P 1'
#
loop_
_entity.id
_entity.type
_entity.pdbx_description
1 polymer ?
#
loop_
_entity_poly.entity_id
_entity_poly.type
_entity_poly.pdbx_seq_one_letter_code
_entity_poly.pdbx_strand_id
1 'polypeptide(L)'
;MFERIIRFSIEQRWLVILAVLGMAALGIYNYQRLPIDAVPDITNVQVQINTPAPGYSPLEVEQRITYPLETVMAGIPKLEQTRSLSRYGLSQITVIFEEGTDIYFARQLVSERLQGVKDQLPDGIAPTLGPISSGLGEIYFWTVEAEEGALKPDGTPYTPTDLREIQDWIIKPQLRNVPGVTEINTIGGYAKEYLIAPDPVKLRSYGFTLQNLLDAVDRNNSNFGAGYIERR
;
A
#
# COMPACT_ATOMS: atom_id res chain seq x y z
N MET A 1 11.53 -54.79 -30.04
CA MET A 1 12.00 -53.59 -29.34
C MET A 1 12.10 -53.87 -27.83
N PHE A 2 11.07 -54.42 -27.20
CA PHE A 2 11.04 -54.75 -25.74
C PHE A 2 12.10 -55.75 -25.31
N GLU A 3 12.33 -56.80 -26.07
CA GLU A 3 13.41 -57.79 -25.75
C GLU A 3 14.79 -57.19 -25.62
N ARG A 4 15.10 -56.20 -26.48
CA ARG A 4 16.44 -55.49 -26.41
C ARG A 4 16.57 -54.67 -25.14
N ILE A 5 15.48 -54.03 -24.71
CA ILE A 5 15.45 -53.21 -23.48
C ILE A 5 15.61 -54.11 -22.27
N ILE A 6 14.89 -55.25 -22.23
CA ILE A 6 14.96 -56.22 -21.15
C ILE A 6 16.38 -56.84 -21.07
N ARG A 7 16.94 -57.26 -22.21
CA ARG A 7 18.28 -57.83 -22.25
C ARG A 7 19.34 -56.80 -21.80
N PHE A 8 19.24 -55.56 -22.27
CA PHE A 8 20.16 -54.49 -21.84
C PHE A 8 20.02 -54.22 -20.33
N SER A 9 18.82 -54.21 -19.79
CA SER A 9 18.58 -53.98 -18.36
C SER A 9 19.16 -55.11 -17.47
N ILE A 10 19.16 -56.34 -17.96
CA ILE A 10 19.72 -57.48 -17.24
C ILE A 10 21.26 -57.46 -17.35
N GLU A 11 21.79 -57.21 -18.54
CA GLU A 11 23.26 -57.18 -18.79
C GLU A 11 23.94 -56.02 -18.09
N GLN A 12 23.31 -54.82 -18.09
CA GLN A 12 23.81 -53.59 -17.49
C GLN A 12 23.05 -53.14 -16.23
N ARG A 13 22.81 -54.11 -15.35
CA ARG A 13 22.00 -53.90 -14.11
C ARG A 13 22.47 -52.72 -13.27
N TRP A 14 23.78 -52.52 -13.14
CA TRP A 14 24.33 -51.40 -12.36
C TRP A 14 24.04 -50.03 -12.97
N LEU A 15 24.07 -49.93 -14.27
CA LEU A 15 23.77 -48.68 -15.01
C LEU A 15 22.26 -48.35 -14.86
N VAL A 16 21.40 -49.33 -14.95
CA VAL A 16 19.96 -49.17 -14.77
C VAL A 16 19.66 -48.72 -13.35
N ILE A 17 20.25 -49.38 -12.32
CA ILE A 17 20.08 -48.97 -10.93
C ILE A 17 20.56 -47.55 -10.70
N LEU A 18 21.70 -47.17 -11.22
CA LEU A 18 22.25 -45.81 -11.11
C LEU A 18 21.33 -44.77 -11.78
N ALA A 19 20.79 -45.10 -12.96
CA ALA A 19 19.82 -44.23 -13.64
C ALA A 19 18.52 -44.07 -12.86
N VAL A 20 18.00 -45.14 -12.26
CA VAL A 20 16.79 -45.08 -11.42
C VAL A 20 17.04 -44.25 -10.15
N LEU A 21 18.18 -44.46 -9.49
CA LEU A 21 18.55 -43.66 -8.31
C LEU A 21 18.75 -42.18 -8.69
N GLY A 22 19.36 -41.90 -9.85
CA GLY A 22 19.47 -40.51 -10.34
C GLY A 22 18.13 -39.86 -10.61
N MET A 23 17.19 -40.57 -11.25
CA MET A 23 15.82 -40.07 -11.44
C MET A 23 15.10 -39.86 -10.13
N ALA A 24 15.22 -40.80 -9.18
CA ALA A 24 14.62 -40.67 -7.87
C ALA A 24 15.16 -39.42 -7.10
N ALA A 25 16.48 -39.25 -7.14
CA ALA A 25 17.11 -38.08 -6.52
C ALA A 25 16.65 -36.76 -7.15
N LEU A 26 16.57 -36.70 -8.49
CA LEU A 26 16.00 -35.55 -9.22
C LEU A 26 14.53 -35.32 -8.87
N GLY A 27 13.76 -36.39 -8.75
CA GLY A 27 12.35 -36.30 -8.35
C GLY A 27 12.18 -35.71 -6.94
N ILE A 28 12.97 -36.18 -5.99
CA ILE A 28 12.96 -35.67 -4.60
C ILE A 28 13.40 -34.20 -4.57
N TYR A 29 14.47 -33.87 -5.31
CA TYR A 29 14.95 -32.50 -5.40
C TYR A 29 13.90 -31.53 -5.97
N ASN A 30 13.24 -31.91 -7.06
CA ASN A 30 12.17 -31.11 -7.65
C ASN A 30 10.94 -31.04 -6.75
N TYR A 31 10.58 -32.13 -6.08
CA TYR A 31 9.47 -32.17 -5.14
C TYR A 31 9.63 -31.19 -3.97
N GLN A 32 10.85 -31.11 -3.41
CA GLN A 32 11.16 -30.16 -2.33
C GLN A 32 11.15 -28.70 -2.78
N ARG A 33 11.25 -28.43 -4.06
CA ARG A 33 11.24 -27.09 -4.66
C ARG A 33 9.90 -26.73 -5.32
N LEU A 34 8.95 -27.65 -5.32
CA LEU A 34 7.64 -27.39 -5.86
C LEU A 34 6.95 -26.32 -4.99
N PRO A 35 6.66 -25.12 -5.50
CA PRO A 35 5.83 -24.19 -4.77
C PRO A 35 4.44 -24.80 -4.63
N ILE A 36 4.07 -25.14 -3.40
CA ILE A 36 2.74 -25.66 -3.09
C ILE A 36 1.92 -24.47 -2.61
N ASP A 37 1.22 -23.82 -3.52
CA ASP A 37 0.19 -22.86 -3.16
C ASP A 37 -1.08 -23.63 -2.83
N ALA A 38 -1.59 -23.45 -1.61
CA ALA A 38 -2.82 -24.09 -1.14
C ALA A 38 -4.04 -23.63 -1.94
N VAL A 39 -3.97 -22.43 -2.52
CA VAL A 39 -4.95 -21.86 -3.46
C VAL A 39 -4.15 -21.22 -4.59
N PRO A 40 -4.44 -21.55 -5.86
CA PRO A 40 -3.79 -20.87 -6.99
C PRO A 40 -4.09 -19.36 -6.90
N ASP A 41 -3.06 -18.53 -7.05
CA ASP A 41 -3.24 -17.08 -7.11
C ASP A 41 -3.89 -16.72 -8.45
N ILE A 42 -5.21 -16.55 -8.41
CA ILE A 42 -6.02 -16.09 -9.54
C ILE A 42 -6.19 -14.56 -9.54
N THR A 43 -5.45 -13.86 -8.67
CA THR A 43 -5.56 -12.40 -8.57
C THR A 43 -4.85 -11.77 -9.76
N ASN A 44 -5.56 -10.97 -10.52
CA ASN A 44 -4.96 -10.19 -11.61
C ASN A 44 -3.87 -9.27 -11.06
N VAL A 45 -2.82 -9.07 -11.85
CA VAL A 45 -1.80 -8.07 -11.53
C VAL A 45 -2.44 -6.70 -11.62
N GLN A 46 -2.69 -6.07 -10.48
CA GLN A 46 -3.41 -4.79 -10.43
C GLN A 46 -2.68 -3.75 -9.59
N VAL A 47 -2.77 -2.50 -10.04
CA VAL A 47 -2.26 -1.33 -9.32
C VAL A 47 -3.43 -0.42 -9.01
N GLN A 48 -3.64 -0.14 -7.74
CA GLN A 48 -4.69 0.76 -7.28
C GLN A 48 -4.14 2.16 -7.07
N ILE A 49 -4.89 3.16 -7.51
CA ILE A 49 -4.60 4.59 -7.31
C ILE A 49 -5.75 5.16 -6.49
N ASN A 50 -5.43 5.71 -5.32
CA ASN A 50 -6.39 6.37 -4.45
C ASN A 50 -6.08 7.86 -4.41
N THR A 51 -7.08 8.68 -4.72
CA THR A 51 -6.95 10.13 -4.75
C THR A 51 -8.02 10.77 -3.85
N PRO A 52 -7.66 11.14 -2.61
CA PRO A 52 -8.56 11.90 -1.75
C PRO A 52 -8.88 13.26 -2.38
N ALA A 53 -10.16 13.61 -2.39
CA ALA A 53 -10.69 14.85 -2.97
C ALA A 53 -11.76 15.47 -2.05
N PRO A 54 -11.39 15.93 -0.84
CA PRO A 54 -12.35 16.42 0.13
C PRO A 54 -13.16 17.60 -0.43
N GLY A 55 -14.48 17.57 -0.23
CA GLY A 55 -15.38 18.61 -0.69
C GLY A 55 -15.90 18.49 -2.11
N TYR A 56 -15.35 17.57 -2.93
CA TYR A 56 -15.82 17.34 -4.28
C TYR A 56 -16.98 16.36 -4.34
N SER A 57 -18.01 16.67 -5.12
CA SER A 57 -19.11 15.74 -5.43
C SER A 57 -18.62 14.62 -6.34
N PRO A 58 -19.33 13.47 -6.45
CA PRO A 58 -18.92 12.37 -7.32
C PRO A 58 -18.72 12.76 -8.78
N LEU A 59 -19.56 13.63 -9.30
CA LEU A 59 -19.45 14.14 -10.67
C LEU A 59 -18.22 15.02 -10.88
N GLU A 60 -17.91 15.88 -9.92
CA GLU A 60 -16.70 16.71 -9.98
C GLU A 60 -15.44 15.87 -9.82
N VAL A 61 -15.47 14.85 -8.94
CA VAL A 61 -14.37 13.87 -8.82
C VAL A 61 -14.14 13.18 -10.15
N GLU A 62 -15.20 12.73 -10.81
CA GLU A 62 -15.09 12.06 -12.10
C GLU A 62 -14.48 12.98 -13.16
N GLN A 63 -15.03 14.17 -13.33
CA GLN A 63 -14.63 15.08 -14.41
C GLN A 63 -13.23 15.69 -14.20
N ARG A 64 -12.88 16.05 -12.96
CA ARG A 64 -11.65 16.81 -12.68
C ARG A 64 -10.49 15.97 -12.21
N ILE A 65 -10.74 14.73 -11.76
CA ILE A 65 -9.73 13.87 -11.16
C ILE A 65 -9.66 12.53 -11.85
N THR A 66 -10.77 11.78 -11.86
CA THR A 66 -10.79 10.42 -12.40
C THR A 66 -10.50 10.39 -13.89
N TYR A 67 -11.19 11.19 -14.68
CA TYR A 67 -11.03 11.24 -16.13
C TYR A 67 -9.61 11.65 -16.59
N PRO A 68 -8.96 12.71 -16.06
CA PRO A 68 -7.57 13.01 -16.35
C PRO A 68 -6.61 11.87 -16.01
N LEU A 69 -6.80 11.23 -14.85
CA LEU A 69 -5.97 10.11 -14.43
C LEU A 69 -6.16 8.88 -15.34
N GLU A 70 -7.38 8.52 -15.70
CA GLU A 70 -7.65 7.43 -16.63
C GLU A 70 -7.02 7.68 -18.01
N THR A 71 -7.13 8.91 -18.50
CA THR A 71 -6.59 9.28 -19.81
C THR A 71 -5.08 9.07 -19.86
N VAL A 72 -4.37 9.38 -18.78
CA VAL A 72 -2.92 9.22 -18.70
C VAL A 72 -2.50 7.76 -18.53
N MET A 73 -3.37 6.93 -17.90
CA MET A 73 -3.14 5.49 -17.79
C MET A 73 -3.35 4.75 -19.10
N ALA A 74 -4.11 5.32 -20.04
CA ALA A 74 -4.29 4.73 -21.35
C ALA A 74 -2.96 4.60 -22.10
N GLY A 75 -2.75 3.44 -22.75
CA GLY A 75 -1.53 3.18 -23.52
C GLY A 75 -0.31 2.77 -22.68
N ILE A 76 -0.47 2.42 -21.41
CA ILE A 76 0.57 1.74 -20.64
C ILE A 76 0.80 0.34 -21.24
N PRO A 77 2.06 -0.09 -21.46
CA PRO A 77 2.35 -1.43 -21.93
C PRO A 77 1.77 -2.52 -21.02
N LYS A 78 1.23 -3.57 -21.62
CA LYS A 78 0.57 -4.69 -20.93
C LYS A 78 -0.64 -4.31 -20.10
N LEU A 79 -1.26 -3.17 -20.35
CA LEU A 79 -2.53 -2.80 -19.77
C LEU A 79 -3.64 -3.66 -20.38
N GLU A 80 -4.37 -4.38 -19.53
CA GLU A 80 -5.55 -5.13 -19.93
C GLU A 80 -6.82 -4.28 -19.79
N GLN A 81 -7.02 -3.69 -18.63
CA GLN A 81 -8.22 -2.92 -18.31
C GLN A 81 -7.96 -1.86 -17.23
N THR A 82 -8.68 -0.75 -17.33
CA THR A 82 -8.78 0.25 -16.25
C THR A 82 -10.21 0.29 -15.73
N ARG A 83 -10.37 0.28 -14.42
CA ARG A 83 -11.66 0.44 -13.73
C ARG A 83 -11.55 1.59 -12.77
N SER A 84 -12.59 2.42 -12.69
CA SER A 84 -12.62 3.55 -11.77
C SER A 84 -13.90 3.58 -10.95
N LEU A 85 -13.79 4.25 -9.82
CA LEU A 85 -14.90 4.52 -8.92
C LEU A 85 -14.77 5.94 -8.37
N SER A 86 -15.70 6.80 -8.75
CA SER A 86 -15.80 8.18 -8.25
C SER A 86 -16.87 8.26 -7.16
N ARG A 87 -16.43 8.62 -5.96
CA ARG A 87 -17.31 8.83 -4.79
C ARG A 87 -17.16 10.25 -4.27
N TYR A 88 -18.02 10.62 -3.33
CA TYR A 88 -17.86 11.88 -2.61
C TYR A 88 -16.50 11.92 -1.90
N GLY A 89 -15.67 12.86 -2.28
CA GLY A 89 -14.35 13.06 -1.67
C GLY A 89 -13.29 12.02 -2.01
N LEU A 90 -13.51 11.11 -2.98
CA LEU A 90 -12.55 10.05 -3.33
C LEU A 90 -12.67 9.62 -4.79
N SER A 91 -11.54 9.59 -5.48
CA SER A 91 -11.35 8.85 -6.74
C SER A 91 -10.51 7.61 -6.48
N GLN A 92 -10.97 6.47 -6.96
CA GLN A 92 -10.25 5.20 -6.91
C GLN A 92 -10.15 4.62 -8.32
N ILE A 93 -8.93 4.36 -8.79
CA ILE A 93 -8.67 3.78 -10.09
C ILE A 93 -7.90 2.49 -9.91
N THR A 94 -8.36 1.42 -10.52
CA THR A 94 -7.69 0.12 -10.55
C THR A 94 -7.20 -0.15 -11.96
N VAL A 95 -5.90 -0.21 -12.12
CA VAL A 95 -5.22 -0.51 -13.38
C VAL A 95 -4.85 -1.98 -13.38
N ILE A 96 -5.44 -2.75 -14.28
CA ILE A 96 -5.28 -4.21 -14.39
C ILE A 96 -4.33 -4.49 -15.55
N PHE A 97 -3.32 -5.31 -15.29
CA PHE A 97 -2.30 -5.70 -16.26
C PHE A 97 -2.47 -7.16 -16.70
N GLU A 98 -1.92 -7.49 -17.86
CA GLU A 98 -1.87 -8.85 -18.37
C GLU A 98 -1.23 -9.82 -17.37
N GLU A 99 -1.71 -11.06 -17.34
CA GLU A 99 -1.18 -12.12 -16.47
C GLU A 99 0.33 -12.32 -16.70
N GLY A 100 1.06 -12.56 -15.59
CA GLY A 100 2.51 -12.73 -15.63
C GLY A 100 3.30 -11.41 -15.71
N THR A 101 2.64 -10.26 -15.65
CA THR A 101 3.34 -8.96 -15.54
C THR A 101 3.90 -8.81 -14.12
N ASP A 102 5.16 -8.37 -14.02
CA ASP A 102 5.77 -8.06 -12.71
C ASP A 102 5.07 -6.86 -12.07
N ILE A 103 4.61 -7.02 -10.82
CA ILE A 103 3.86 -6.00 -10.10
C ILE A 103 4.69 -4.73 -9.83
N TYR A 104 5.98 -4.86 -9.60
CA TYR A 104 6.85 -3.71 -9.35
C TYR A 104 7.08 -2.92 -10.63
N PHE A 105 7.23 -3.61 -11.76
CA PHE A 105 7.28 -2.96 -13.08
C PHE A 105 5.97 -2.23 -13.40
N ALA A 106 4.82 -2.86 -13.15
CA ALA A 106 3.51 -2.24 -13.33
C ALA A 106 3.37 -0.97 -12.47
N ARG A 107 3.74 -1.03 -11.19
CA ARG A 107 3.72 0.12 -10.27
C ARG A 107 4.66 1.24 -10.69
N GLN A 108 5.83 0.91 -11.21
CA GLN A 108 6.78 1.90 -11.72
C GLN A 108 6.17 2.68 -12.90
N LEU A 109 5.58 1.98 -13.88
CA LEU A 109 4.94 2.62 -15.02
C LEU A 109 3.77 3.53 -14.60
N VAL A 110 2.92 3.04 -13.69
CA VAL A 110 1.81 3.85 -13.15
C VAL A 110 2.34 5.08 -12.41
N SER A 111 3.39 4.92 -11.59
CA SER A 111 4.01 6.03 -10.86
C SER A 111 4.58 7.10 -11.80
N GLU A 112 5.24 6.70 -12.87
CA GLU A 112 5.76 7.61 -13.90
C GLU A 112 4.64 8.39 -14.58
N ARG A 113 3.53 7.73 -14.94
CA ARG A 113 2.36 8.39 -15.51
C ARG A 113 1.69 9.38 -14.54
N LEU A 114 1.61 9.01 -13.25
CA LEU A 114 1.06 9.89 -12.21
C LEU A 114 1.89 11.17 -12.04
N GLN A 115 3.20 11.11 -12.17
CA GLN A 115 4.05 12.31 -12.12
C GLN A 115 3.75 13.26 -13.27
N GLY A 116 3.47 12.74 -14.47
CA GLY A 116 3.16 13.56 -15.65
C GLY A 116 1.79 14.24 -15.62
N VAL A 117 0.85 13.78 -14.78
CA VAL A 117 -0.51 14.35 -14.70
C VAL A 117 -0.70 15.32 -13.53
N LYS A 118 0.28 15.44 -12.66
CA LYS A 118 0.18 16.22 -11.42
C LYS A 118 -0.27 17.66 -11.64
N ASP A 119 0.24 18.30 -12.68
CA ASP A 119 -0.07 19.70 -13.03
C ASP A 119 -1.45 19.89 -13.70
N GLN A 120 -2.12 18.80 -14.05
CA GLN A 120 -3.47 18.82 -14.63
C GLN A 120 -4.56 18.61 -13.57
N LEU A 121 -4.18 18.24 -12.34
CA LEU A 121 -5.09 18.06 -11.24
C LEU A 121 -5.32 19.37 -10.47
N PRO A 122 -6.47 19.53 -9.81
CA PRO A 122 -6.72 20.68 -8.95
C PRO A 122 -5.69 20.79 -7.82
N ASP A 123 -5.40 22.01 -7.40
CA ASP A 123 -4.48 22.29 -6.29
C ASP A 123 -4.85 21.52 -5.02
N GLY A 124 -3.86 20.95 -4.36
CA GLY A 124 -4.03 20.16 -3.14
C GLY A 124 -4.50 18.71 -3.36
N ILE A 125 -4.78 18.30 -4.59
CA ILE A 125 -5.13 16.91 -4.92
C ILE A 125 -3.87 16.13 -5.30
N ALA A 126 -3.58 15.09 -4.53
CA ALA A 126 -2.42 14.24 -4.76
C ALA A 126 -2.84 12.76 -4.88
N PRO A 127 -2.73 12.15 -6.05
CA PRO A 127 -2.94 10.72 -6.22
C PRO A 127 -1.84 9.92 -5.51
N THR A 128 -2.23 8.86 -4.83
CA THR A 128 -1.31 7.93 -4.16
C THR A 128 -1.55 6.51 -4.66
N LEU A 129 -0.47 5.75 -4.79
CA LEU A 129 -0.57 4.33 -5.09
C LEU A 129 -1.09 3.59 -3.86
N GLY A 130 -2.11 2.78 -4.05
CA GLY A 130 -2.57 1.83 -3.06
C GLY A 130 -1.51 0.77 -2.74
N PRO A 131 -1.71 0.01 -1.66
CA PRO A 131 -0.84 -1.10 -1.29
C PRO A 131 -0.79 -2.16 -2.39
N ILE A 132 0.26 -2.99 -2.37
CA ILE A 132 0.30 -4.20 -3.18
C ILE A 132 -0.62 -5.22 -2.49
N SER A 133 -1.90 -5.20 -2.84
CA SER A 133 -2.87 -6.15 -2.34
C SER A 133 -3.27 -7.11 -3.44
N SER A 134 -2.82 -8.36 -3.34
CA SER A 134 -3.55 -9.50 -3.88
C SER A 134 -4.42 -10.06 -2.76
N GLY A 135 -5.50 -10.75 -3.08
CA GLY A 135 -6.31 -11.44 -2.06
C GLY A 135 -5.52 -12.44 -1.20
N LEU A 136 -4.30 -12.80 -1.62
CA LEU A 136 -3.34 -13.64 -0.94
C LEU A 136 -2.14 -12.84 -0.37
N GLY A 137 -2.09 -11.52 -0.58
CA GLY A 137 -0.99 -10.67 -0.11
C GLY A 137 -1.07 -10.31 1.36
N GLU A 138 -2.26 -10.39 1.94
CA GLU A 138 -2.48 -10.14 3.35
C GLU A 138 -2.37 -11.46 4.12
N ILE A 139 -1.17 -11.79 4.56
CA ILE A 139 -0.84 -13.10 5.16
C ILE A 139 -0.99 -13.12 6.68
N TYR A 140 -1.09 -11.98 7.33
CA TYR A 140 -1.18 -11.91 8.79
C TYR A 140 -2.02 -10.72 9.25
N PHE A 141 -2.97 -10.99 10.12
CA PHE A 141 -3.85 -10.01 10.75
C PHE A 141 -3.67 -10.03 12.25
N TRP A 142 -3.66 -8.85 12.86
CA TRP A 142 -3.69 -8.72 14.32
C TRP A 142 -4.57 -7.54 14.72
N THR A 143 -5.05 -7.58 15.95
CA THR A 143 -5.76 -6.47 16.59
C THR A 143 -4.86 -5.78 17.61
N VAL A 144 -5.05 -4.47 17.77
CA VAL A 144 -4.41 -3.69 18.82
C VAL A 144 -5.48 -3.28 19.80
N GLU A 145 -5.39 -3.84 20.99
CA GLU A 145 -6.38 -3.64 22.06
C GLU A 145 -5.67 -3.28 23.35
N ALA A 146 -6.31 -2.49 24.20
CA ALA A 146 -5.83 -2.26 25.56
C ALA A 146 -6.26 -3.43 26.45
N GLU A 147 -5.40 -3.86 27.37
CA GLU A 147 -5.79 -4.82 28.39
C GLU A 147 -6.92 -4.25 29.26
N GLU A 148 -7.76 -5.12 29.79
CA GLU A 148 -8.88 -4.69 30.63
C GLU A 148 -8.38 -3.92 31.86
N GLY A 149 -8.85 -2.70 32.02
CA GLY A 149 -8.42 -1.81 33.09
C GLY A 149 -7.10 -1.08 32.85
N ALA A 150 -6.46 -1.22 31.68
CA ALA A 150 -5.26 -0.48 31.35
C ALA A 150 -5.55 1.03 31.25
N LEU A 151 -4.71 1.82 31.88
CA LEU A 151 -4.79 3.28 31.88
C LEU A 151 -3.52 3.89 31.25
N LYS A 152 -3.72 5.02 30.58
CA LYS A 152 -2.63 5.86 30.11
C LYS A 152 -1.89 6.50 31.29
N PRO A 153 -0.68 7.07 31.09
CA PRO A 153 0.06 7.77 32.14
C PRO A 153 -0.70 8.93 32.80
N ASP A 154 -1.69 9.49 32.11
CA ASP A 154 -2.59 10.54 32.61
C ASP A 154 -3.77 9.99 33.44
N GLY A 155 -3.86 8.66 33.61
CA GLY A 155 -4.92 7.98 34.37
C GLY A 155 -6.23 7.79 33.60
N THR A 156 -6.27 8.13 32.31
CA THR A 156 -7.45 7.91 31.44
C THR A 156 -7.37 6.59 30.69
N PRO A 157 -8.52 5.96 30.33
CA PRO A 157 -8.50 4.76 29.52
C PRO A 157 -8.03 5.04 28.07
N TYR A 158 -7.49 4.02 27.42
CA TYR A 158 -7.12 4.10 26.01
C TYR A 158 -8.36 4.25 25.12
N THR A 159 -8.32 5.20 24.22
CA THR A 159 -9.35 5.41 23.20
C THR A 159 -8.95 4.76 21.87
N PRO A 160 -9.89 4.55 20.93
CA PRO A 160 -9.55 4.08 19.58
C PRO A 160 -8.55 4.99 18.84
N THR A 161 -8.53 6.29 19.15
CA THR A 161 -7.54 7.25 18.64
C THR A 161 -6.14 6.97 19.18
N ASP A 162 -6.03 6.70 20.49
CA ASP A 162 -4.74 6.39 21.12
C ASP A 162 -4.17 5.08 20.57
N LEU A 163 -5.00 4.04 20.41
CA LEU A 163 -4.60 2.76 19.83
C LEU A 163 -4.15 2.89 18.38
N ARG A 164 -4.83 3.74 17.60
CA ARG A 164 -4.42 4.05 16.23
C ARG A 164 -3.07 4.77 16.20
N GLU A 165 -2.83 5.71 17.09
CA GLU A 165 -1.55 6.42 17.22
C GLU A 165 -0.41 5.45 17.58
N ILE A 166 -0.64 4.52 18.52
CA ILE A 166 0.31 3.47 18.89
C ILE A 166 0.62 2.57 17.67
N GLN A 167 -0.40 2.15 16.94
CA GLN A 167 -0.24 1.32 15.74
C GLN A 167 0.60 2.04 14.68
N ASP A 168 0.26 3.27 14.34
CA ASP A 168 0.88 3.97 13.23
C ASP A 168 2.29 4.50 13.55
N TRP A 169 2.56 4.90 14.79
CA TRP A 169 3.83 5.55 15.19
C TRP A 169 4.81 4.66 15.95
N ILE A 170 4.33 3.58 16.57
CA ILE A 170 5.18 2.69 17.38
C ILE A 170 5.28 1.31 16.70
N ILE A 171 4.15 0.63 16.50
CA ILE A 171 4.14 -0.76 16.02
C ILE A 171 4.56 -0.85 14.56
N LYS A 172 3.93 -0.10 13.69
CA LYS A 172 4.15 -0.12 12.25
C LYS A 172 5.62 0.17 11.85
N PRO A 173 6.31 1.19 12.40
CA PRO A 173 7.72 1.42 12.10
C PRO A 173 8.64 0.29 12.53
N GLN A 174 8.36 -0.34 13.68
CA GLN A 174 9.16 -1.47 14.18
C GLN A 174 9.00 -2.72 13.31
N LEU A 175 7.77 -3.04 12.96
CA LEU A 175 7.48 -4.20 12.11
C LEU A 175 7.98 -4.03 10.67
N ARG A 176 8.05 -2.81 10.15
CA ARG A 176 8.63 -2.55 8.82
C ARG A 176 10.11 -2.92 8.70
N ASN A 177 10.82 -2.96 9.83
CA ASN A 177 12.23 -3.33 9.86
C ASN A 177 12.45 -4.86 9.90
N VAL A 178 11.39 -5.65 10.02
CA VAL A 178 11.47 -7.11 10.02
C VAL A 178 11.70 -7.61 8.58
N PRO A 179 12.76 -8.40 8.33
CA PRO A 179 13.01 -8.94 7.00
C PRO A 179 11.82 -9.75 6.46
N GLY A 180 11.42 -9.47 5.22
CA GLY A 180 10.28 -10.13 4.57
C GLY A 180 8.94 -9.40 4.73
N VAL A 181 8.85 -8.37 5.58
CA VAL A 181 7.66 -7.52 5.67
C VAL A 181 7.74 -6.45 4.58
N THR A 182 6.81 -6.51 3.63
CA THR A 182 6.74 -5.55 2.53
C THR A 182 5.89 -4.33 2.88
N GLU A 183 4.73 -4.57 3.49
CA GLU A 183 3.77 -3.51 3.79
C GLU A 183 2.93 -3.85 5.04
N ILE A 184 2.51 -2.82 5.75
CA ILE A 184 1.64 -2.93 6.92
C ILE A 184 0.51 -1.93 6.76
N ASN A 185 -0.71 -2.46 6.64
CA ASN A 185 -1.92 -1.68 6.47
C ASN A 185 -2.67 -1.58 7.80
N THR A 186 -3.17 -0.40 8.11
CA THR A 186 -3.94 -0.16 9.33
C THR A 186 -5.38 0.14 8.97
N ILE A 187 -6.31 -0.61 9.55
CA ILE A 187 -7.75 -0.44 9.35
C ILE A 187 -8.38 -0.16 10.72
N GLY A 188 -9.29 0.80 10.79
CA GLY A 188 -9.99 1.16 12.03
C GLY A 188 -9.27 2.21 12.89
N GLY A 189 -9.86 2.53 14.03
CA GLY A 189 -9.45 3.66 14.87
C GLY A 189 -9.76 5.01 14.23
N TYR A 190 -9.50 6.07 14.97
CA TYR A 190 -9.65 7.45 14.48
C TYR A 190 -8.28 8.10 14.35
N ALA A 191 -8.06 8.84 13.27
CA ALA A 191 -6.89 9.69 13.15
C ALA A 191 -6.97 10.81 14.19
N LYS A 192 -5.84 11.09 14.86
CA LYS A 192 -5.78 12.20 15.82
C LYS A 192 -5.78 13.52 15.08
N GLU A 193 -6.74 14.36 15.42
CA GLU A 193 -6.89 15.69 14.85
C GLU A 193 -6.82 16.75 15.96
N TYR A 194 -6.29 17.91 15.63
CA TYR A 194 -6.27 19.07 16.50
C TYR A 194 -7.28 20.09 15.98
N LEU A 195 -8.42 20.18 16.65
CA LEU A 195 -9.47 21.13 16.31
C LEU A 195 -9.19 22.51 16.91
N ILE A 196 -9.05 23.50 16.04
CA ILE A 196 -8.99 24.92 16.45
C ILE A 196 -10.36 25.55 16.20
N ALA A 197 -11.15 25.71 17.26
CA ALA A 197 -12.50 26.30 17.19
C ALA A 197 -12.45 27.73 17.77
N PRO A 198 -12.30 28.77 16.94
CA PRO A 198 -12.26 30.14 17.41
C PRO A 198 -13.66 30.61 17.84
N ASP A 199 -13.72 31.40 18.90
CA ASP A 199 -14.91 32.11 19.29
C ASP A 199 -15.07 33.37 18.40
N PRO A 200 -16.13 33.48 17.58
CA PRO A 200 -16.31 34.61 16.67
C PRO A 200 -16.48 35.95 17.38
N VAL A 201 -17.05 35.95 18.58
CA VAL A 201 -17.28 37.16 19.36
C VAL A 201 -15.96 37.69 19.90
N LYS A 202 -15.09 36.79 20.40
CA LYS A 202 -13.76 37.15 20.87
C LYS A 202 -12.85 37.62 19.71
N LEU A 203 -12.86 36.93 18.57
CA LEU A 203 -12.13 37.35 17.39
C LEU A 203 -12.49 38.80 17.01
N ARG A 204 -13.79 39.10 16.96
CA ARG A 204 -14.27 40.43 16.61
C ARG A 204 -13.88 41.48 17.67
N SER A 205 -13.92 41.11 18.96
CA SER A 205 -13.57 42.04 20.04
C SER A 205 -12.09 42.45 20.01
N TYR A 206 -11.21 41.55 19.50
CA TYR A 206 -9.78 41.83 19.32
C TYR A 206 -9.46 42.41 17.93
N GLY A 207 -10.47 42.60 17.07
CA GLY A 207 -10.25 43.13 15.71
C GLY A 207 -9.59 42.15 14.75
N PHE A 208 -9.60 40.83 15.06
CA PHE A 208 -9.00 39.80 14.22
C PHE A 208 -10.04 39.16 13.30
N THR A 209 -9.59 38.81 12.10
CA THR A 209 -10.35 38.01 11.14
C THR A 209 -9.97 36.53 11.25
N LEU A 210 -10.77 35.66 10.67
CA LEU A 210 -10.44 34.23 10.58
C LEU A 210 -9.13 34.00 9.81
N GLN A 211 -8.85 34.83 8.79
CA GLN A 211 -7.60 34.76 8.03
C GLN A 211 -6.39 35.06 8.92
N ASN A 212 -6.47 36.05 9.81
CA ASN A 212 -5.37 36.32 10.74
C ASN A 212 -5.09 35.11 11.65
N LEU A 213 -6.11 34.35 12.02
CA LEU A 213 -5.93 33.12 12.81
C LEU A 213 -5.25 32.03 11.98
N LEU A 214 -5.70 31.81 10.74
CA LEU A 214 -5.07 30.86 9.83
C LEU A 214 -3.59 31.18 9.60
N ASP A 215 -3.28 32.43 9.29
CA ASP A 215 -1.91 32.91 9.10
C ASP A 215 -1.05 32.71 10.36
N ALA A 216 -1.64 32.89 11.55
CA ALA A 216 -0.95 32.66 12.81
C ALA A 216 -0.66 31.18 13.06
N VAL A 217 -1.61 30.29 12.75
CA VAL A 217 -1.43 28.85 12.86
C VAL A 217 -0.34 28.37 11.90
N ASP A 218 -0.39 28.77 10.64
CA ASP A 218 0.59 28.39 9.62
C ASP A 218 2.01 28.84 10.01
N ARG A 219 2.19 30.07 10.49
CA ARG A 219 3.50 30.56 10.95
C ARG A 219 4.04 29.82 12.16
N ASN A 220 3.18 29.35 13.07
CA ASN A 220 3.58 28.67 14.27
C ASN A 220 3.71 27.14 14.11
N ASN A 221 3.19 26.58 13.01
CA ASN A 221 3.23 25.15 12.71
C ASN A 221 4.35 24.79 11.72
N SER A 222 5.34 25.66 11.53
CA SER A 222 6.48 25.42 10.67
C SER A 222 7.76 25.22 11.49
N ASN A 223 8.52 24.17 11.17
CA ASN A 223 9.83 23.92 11.77
C ASN A 223 10.90 24.67 10.98
N PHE A 224 11.52 25.65 11.60
CA PHE A 224 12.68 26.35 11.04
C PHE A 224 13.96 25.82 11.69
N GLY A 225 14.81 25.18 10.89
CA GLY A 225 16.17 24.86 11.33
C GLY A 225 17.02 26.14 11.38
N ALA A 226 17.37 26.59 12.57
CA ALA A 226 18.15 27.83 12.77
C ALA A 226 19.66 27.68 12.50
N GLY A 227 20.16 26.47 12.15
CA GLY A 227 21.58 26.19 11.97
C GLY A 227 22.34 26.12 13.30
N TYR A 228 23.67 26.03 13.23
CA TYR A 228 24.56 26.01 14.39
C TYR A 228 25.24 27.37 14.57
N ILE A 229 25.27 27.87 15.80
CA ILE A 229 26.12 29.01 16.16
C ILE A 229 27.40 28.41 16.73
N GLU A 230 28.49 28.50 15.96
CA GLU A 230 29.82 28.18 16.47
C GLU A 230 30.21 29.25 17.51
N ARG A 231 30.30 28.87 18.78
CA ARG A 231 30.96 29.70 19.80
C ARG A 231 32.46 29.41 19.74
N ARG A 232 33.23 30.41 19.37
CA ARG A 232 34.67 30.43 19.56
C ARG A 232 35.00 30.71 21.03
#